data_334b9b985f2344d143bd8363e225ce00
#
_entry.id   334b9b985f2344d143bd8363e225ce00
#
_cell.length_a   1.000
_cell.length_b   1.000
_cell.length_c   1.000
_cell.angle_alpha   90.00
_cell.angle_beta   90.00
_cell.angle_gamma   90.00
#
_symmetry.space_group_name_H-M   'P 1'
#
loop_
_entity.id
_entity.type
_entity.pdbx_description
1 polymer ?
#
loop_
_entity_poly.entity_id
_entity_poly.type
_entity_poly.pdbx_seq_one_letter_code
_entity_poly.pdbx_strand_id
1 'polypeptide(L)'
;MRYFLILIITLWSGLSYAEDIEVEMLNKFNNEYMVYSKKIVKINIGDTVFWKATDSSHNVEFIKGAVPEGVETFKSKLNKDVKYKFKIPGIYAYWCTPHK
;
A
#
# COMPACT_ATOMS: atom_id res chain seq x y z
N MET A 1 -14.13 35.14 21.65
CA MET A 1 -14.70 33.80 21.80
C MET A 1 -15.03 33.16 20.49
N ARG A 2 -15.79 33.82 19.63
CA ARG A 2 -16.11 33.27 18.30
C ARG A 2 -14.87 32.99 17.46
N TYR A 3 -13.90 33.88 17.52
CA TYR A 3 -12.65 33.72 16.74
C TYR A 3 -11.82 32.54 17.23
N PHE A 4 -11.87 32.26 18.51
CA PHE A 4 -11.16 31.14 19.08
C PHE A 4 -11.71 29.80 18.56
N LEU A 5 -13.01 29.68 18.42
CA LEU A 5 -13.63 28.46 17.88
C LEU A 5 -13.28 28.23 16.41
N ILE A 6 -13.27 29.30 15.61
CA ILE A 6 -12.88 29.22 14.20
C ILE A 6 -11.43 28.76 14.08
N LEU A 7 -10.56 29.28 14.94
CA LEU A 7 -9.15 28.90 14.91
C LEU A 7 -8.95 27.41 15.23
N ILE A 8 -9.70 26.88 16.19
CA ILE A 8 -9.66 25.44 16.54
C ILE A 8 -10.07 24.59 15.36
N ILE A 9 -11.15 24.95 14.67
CA ILE A 9 -11.62 24.22 13.51
C ILE A 9 -10.56 24.20 12.41
N THR A 10 -9.88 25.32 12.18
CA THR A 10 -8.82 25.42 11.19
C THR A 10 -7.65 24.50 11.52
N LEU A 11 -7.26 24.44 12.79
CA LEU A 11 -6.20 23.53 13.23
C LEU A 11 -6.57 22.07 13.02
N TRP A 12 -7.82 21.71 13.29
CA TRP A 12 -8.30 20.34 13.07
C TRP A 12 -8.17 19.92 11.60
N SER A 13 -8.57 20.78 10.69
CA SER A 13 -8.51 20.46 9.27
C SER A 13 -7.08 20.31 8.75
N GLY A 14 -6.09 20.84 9.46
CA GLY A 14 -4.69 20.71 9.11
C GLY A 14 -3.99 19.47 9.66
N LEU A 15 -4.71 18.60 10.39
CA LEU A 15 -4.12 17.46 11.08
C LEU A 15 -4.31 16.11 10.36
N SER A 16 -4.53 16.12 9.05
CA SER A 16 -4.55 14.90 8.25
C SER A 16 -3.13 14.52 7.84
N TYR A 17 -2.72 13.32 8.20
CA TYR A 17 -1.40 12.81 7.87
C TYR A 17 -1.51 11.60 6.96
N ALA A 18 -0.54 11.44 6.05
CA ALA A 18 -0.35 10.21 5.32
C ALA A 18 0.08 9.11 6.30
N GLU A 19 -0.38 7.90 6.06
CA GLU A 19 -0.06 6.74 6.89
C GLU A 19 0.87 5.79 6.16
N ASP A 20 1.65 5.05 6.94
CA ASP A 20 2.42 3.92 6.45
C ASP A 20 1.69 2.64 6.84
N ILE A 21 1.41 1.80 5.84
CA ILE A 21 0.66 0.56 6.03
C ILE A 21 1.58 -0.59 5.71
N GLU A 22 1.75 -1.52 6.66
CA GLU A 22 2.63 -2.67 6.48
C GLU A 22 1.86 -3.89 5.98
N VAL A 23 2.41 -4.57 4.97
CA VAL A 23 1.91 -5.83 4.44
C VAL A 23 3.08 -6.82 4.42
N GLU A 24 2.89 -8.01 4.97
CA GLU A 24 3.92 -9.03 4.95
C GLU A 24 3.75 -9.98 3.76
N MET A 25 4.88 -10.39 3.20
CA MET A 25 4.92 -11.39 2.13
C MET A 25 5.27 -12.73 2.77
N LEU A 26 4.35 -13.68 2.70
CA LEU A 26 4.37 -14.87 3.52
C LEU A 26 4.27 -16.16 2.71
N ASN A 27 4.91 -17.22 3.19
CA ASN A 27 4.72 -18.57 2.63
C ASN A 27 3.40 -19.19 3.08
N LYS A 28 2.94 -18.86 4.27
CA LYS A 28 1.68 -19.40 4.81
C LYS A 28 1.02 -18.38 5.75
N PHE A 29 -0.28 -18.20 5.60
CA PHE A 29 -1.08 -17.38 6.50
C PHE A 29 -2.52 -17.91 6.52
N ASN A 30 -3.06 -18.22 7.71
CA ASN A 30 -4.44 -18.72 7.89
C ASN A 30 -4.80 -19.87 6.95
N ASN A 31 -3.94 -20.89 6.86
CA ASN A 31 -4.10 -22.07 6.00
C ASN A 31 -4.02 -21.78 4.49
N GLU A 32 -3.63 -20.61 4.08
CA GLU A 32 -3.33 -20.28 2.70
C GLU A 32 -1.82 -20.21 2.50
N TYR A 33 -1.35 -20.55 1.30
CA TYR A 33 0.06 -20.59 0.97
C TYR A 33 0.42 -19.51 -0.04
N MET A 34 1.63 -18.96 0.08
CA MET A 34 2.20 -17.97 -0.85
C MET A 34 1.32 -16.74 -0.97
N VAL A 35 1.07 -16.10 0.14
CA VAL A 35 0.10 -14.99 0.25
C VAL A 35 0.71 -13.75 0.89
N TYR A 36 0.04 -12.63 0.68
CA TYR A 36 0.27 -11.44 1.47
C TYR A 36 -0.57 -11.48 2.75
N SER A 37 -0.07 -10.86 3.81
CA SER A 37 -0.81 -10.82 5.09
C SER A 37 -2.15 -10.11 4.98
N LYS A 38 -2.28 -9.22 4.00
CA LYS A 38 -3.54 -8.52 3.70
C LYS A 38 -3.84 -8.68 2.21
N LYS A 39 -5.00 -9.24 1.89
CA LYS A 39 -5.42 -9.42 0.49
C LYS A 39 -5.91 -8.13 -0.13
N ILE A 40 -6.55 -7.29 0.66
CA ILE A 40 -7.09 -6.01 0.24
C ILE A 40 -6.62 -4.96 1.24
N VAL A 41 -6.04 -3.89 0.71
CA VAL A 41 -5.58 -2.77 1.52
C VAL A 41 -6.29 -1.52 1.04
N LYS A 42 -6.99 -0.84 1.93
CA LYS A 42 -7.62 0.44 1.65
C LYS A 42 -6.71 1.54 2.15
N ILE A 43 -6.42 2.49 1.28
CA ILE A 43 -5.50 3.58 1.57
C ILE A 43 -6.07 4.91 1.09
N ASN A 44 -5.54 5.98 1.60
CA ASN A 44 -5.80 7.33 1.11
C ASN A 44 -4.65 7.80 0.23
N ILE A 45 -4.93 8.75 -0.65
CA ILE A 45 -3.88 9.36 -1.47
C ILE A 45 -2.81 9.95 -0.56
N GLY A 46 -1.56 9.66 -0.89
CA GLY A 46 -0.42 10.09 -0.10
C GLY A 46 0.07 9.04 0.89
N ASP A 47 -0.71 7.99 1.14
CA ASP A 47 -0.28 6.89 1.99
C ASP A 47 0.80 6.07 1.30
N THR A 48 1.63 5.44 2.11
CA THR A 48 2.69 4.54 1.65
C THR A 48 2.39 3.12 2.12
N VAL A 49 2.48 2.15 1.22
CA VAL A 49 2.43 0.75 1.59
C VAL A 49 3.86 0.21 1.62
N PHE A 50 4.17 -0.46 2.71
CA PHE A 50 5.45 -1.11 2.93
C PHE A 50 5.22 -2.62 2.89
N TRP A 51 5.72 -3.27 1.84
CA TRP A 51 5.68 -4.73 1.77
C TRP A 51 6.98 -5.27 2.34
N LYS A 52 6.84 -6.02 3.40
CA LYS A 52 7.97 -6.61 4.12
C LYS A 52 8.20 -8.03 3.63
N ALA A 53 9.43 -8.31 3.23
CA ALA A 53 9.84 -9.65 2.79
C ALA A 53 10.10 -10.53 4.01
N THR A 54 9.03 -10.92 4.70
CA THR A 54 9.12 -11.76 5.90
C THR A 54 9.62 -13.15 5.55
N ASP A 55 9.06 -13.74 4.49
CA ASP A 55 9.51 -15.03 3.97
C ASP A 55 10.18 -14.83 2.60
N SER A 56 10.98 -15.79 2.19
CA SER A 56 11.72 -15.72 0.93
C SER A 56 10.85 -16.01 -0.30
N SER A 57 11.34 -15.66 -1.49
CA SER A 57 10.74 -15.95 -2.79
C SER A 57 9.46 -15.18 -3.08
N HIS A 58 9.36 -13.96 -2.56
CA HIS A 58 8.22 -13.06 -2.79
C HIS A 58 8.68 -11.71 -3.32
N ASN A 59 7.79 -11.07 -4.06
CA ASN A 59 7.97 -9.71 -4.53
C ASN A 59 6.60 -9.04 -4.71
N VAL A 60 6.60 -7.84 -5.26
CA VAL A 60 5.37 -7.11 -5.63
C VAL A 60 5.49 -6.73 -7.09
N GLU A 61 4.54 -7.17 -7.89
CA GLU A 61 4.43 -6.81 -9.30
C GLU A 61 3.04 -6.25 -9.57
N PHE A 62 2.97 -5.01 -10.03
CA PHE A 62 1.70 -4.43 -10.47
C PHE A 62 1.25 -5.12 -11.75
N ILE A 63 -0.02 -5.50 -11.80
CA ILE A 63 -0.58 -6.20 -12.95
C ILE A 63 -0.86 -5.20 -14.06
N LYS A 64 -0.22 -5.39 -15.22
CA LYS A 64 -0.40 -4.52 -16.38
C LYS A 64 -1.87 -4.50 -16.80
N GLY A 65 -2.42 -3.30 -16.96
CA GLY A 65 -3.82 -3.11 -17.31
C GLY A 65 -4.78 -3.13 -16.12
N ALA A 66 -4.27 -3.39 -14.91
CA ALA A 66 -5.09 -3.44 -13.69
C ALA A 66 -4.61 -2.45 -12.64
N VAL A 67 -4.10 -1.31 -13.08
CA VAL A 67 -3.75 -0.16 -12.26
C VAL A 67 -4.37 1.08 -12.90
N PRO A 68 -4.51 2.19 -12.15
CA PRO A 68 -5.09 3.42 -12.71
C PRO A 68 -4.27 3.96 -13.89
N GLU A 69 -4.96 4.68 -14.78
CA GLU A 69 -4.31 5.37 -15.87
C GLU A 69 -3.27 6.37 -15.33
N GLY A 70 -2.13 6.44 -15.99
CA GLY A 70 -1.03 7.30 -15.56
C GLY A 70 -0.09 6.67 -14.55
N VAL A 71 -0.40 5.47 -14.06
CA VAL A 71 0.46 4.73 -13.16
C VAL A 71 1.36 3.82 -13.97
N GLU A 72 2.67 3.93 -13.75
CA GLU A 72 3.62 3.01 -14.37
C GLU A 72 3.56 1.66 -13.66
N THR A 73 3.62 0.59 -14.42
CA THR A 73 3.75 -0.73 -13.83
C THR A 73 5.12 -0.86 -13.18
N PHE A 74 5.14 -1.53 -12.04
CA PHE A 74 6.39 -1.72 -11.35
C PHE A 74 6.49 -3.16 -10.85
N LYS A 75 7.73 -3.61 -10.71
CA LYS A 75 8.05 -4.95 -10.26
C LYS A 75 9.26 -4.88 -9.34
N SER A 76 9.09 -5.34 -8.12
CA SER A 76 10.20 -5.35 -7.17
C SER A 76 11.07 -6.59 -7.35
N LYS A 77 12.26 -6.55 -6.78
CA LYS A 77 13.15 -7.71 -6.75
C LYS A 77 12.65 -8.70 -5.70
N LEU A 78 12.93 -9.97 -5.91
CA LEU A 78 12.63 -11.01 -4.92
C LEU A 78 13.40 -10.78 -3.62
N ASN A 79 12.79 -11.15 -2.51
CA ASN A 79 13.41 -11.13 -1.18
C ASN A 79 13.80 -9.74 -0.70
N LYS A 80 13.17 -8.70 -1.22
CA LYS A 80 13.44 -7.33 -0.83
C LYS A 80 12.17 -6.67 -0.31
N ASP A 81 12.34 -5.86 0.74
CA ASP A 81 11.29 -4.97 1.20
C ASP A 81 11.01 -3.90 0.15
N VAL A 82 9.76 -3.50 0.03
CA VAL A 82 9.31 -2.56 -1.00
C VAL A 82 8.43 -1.51 -0.38
N LYS A 83 8.65 -0.26 -0.75
CA LYS A 83 7.76 0.85 -0.38
C LYS A 83 7.21 1.49 -1.65
N TYR A 84 5.94 1.84 -1.61
CA TYR A 84 5.31 2.58 -2.70
C TYR A 84 4.35 3.61 -2.13
N LYS A 85 4.51 4.86 -2.52
CA LYS A 85 3.63 5.96 -2.14
C LYS A 85 2.57 6.16 -3.22
N PHE A 86 1.31 6.07 -2.85
CA PHE A 86 0.18 6.13 -3.77
C PHE A 86 -0.26 7.58 -3.97
N LYS A 87 -0.11 8.10 -5.18
CA LYS A 87 -0.44 9.49 -5.52
C LYS A 87 -1.67 9.59 -6.42
N ILE A 88 -2.03 8.54 -7.12
CA ILE A 88 -3.15 8.51 -8.06
C ILE A 88 -4.24 7.63 -7.47
N PRO A 89 -5.49 8.12 -7.35
CA PRO A 89 -6.58 7.31 -6.80
C PRO A 89 -6.99 6.21 -7.76
N GLY A 90 -7.50 5.12 -7.23
CA GLY A 90 -8.01 4.01 -8.00
C GLY A 90 -7.72 2.67 -7.38
N ILE A 91 -7.90 1.62 -8.16
CA ILE A 91 -7.66 0.25 -7.75
C ILE A 91 -6.35 -0.23 -8.38
N TYR A 92 -5.48 -0.78 -7.54
CA TYR A 92 -4.18 -1.30 -7.96
C TYR A 92 -4.19 -2.80 -7.71
N ALA A 93 -4.12 -3.59 -8.77
CA ALA A 93 -3.97 -5.04 -8.64
C ALA A 93 -2.48 -5.41 -8.72
N TYR A 94 -2.07 -6.32 -7.86
CA TYR A 94 -0.71 -6.80 -7.84
C TYR A 94 -0.65 -8.26 -7.44
N TRP A 95 0.45 -8.89 -7.78
CA TRP A 95 0.72 -10.28 -7.41
C TRP A 95 2.21 -10.47 -7.14
N CYS A 96 2.54 -11.64 -6.66
CA CYS A 96 3.91 -12.10 -6.54
C CYS A 96 4.30 -12.78 -7.85
N THR A 97 5.38 -12.34 -8.49
CA THR A 97 5.77 -12.85 -9.81
C THR A 97 5.85 -14.38 -9.87
N PRO A 98 6.52 -15.06 -8.92
CA PRO A 98 6.60 -16.53 -8.96
C PRO A 98 5.30 -17.25 -8.59
N HIS A 99 4.30 -16.55 -8.08
CA HIS A 99 3.07 -17.15 -7.56
C HIS A 99 1.80 -16.63 -8.25
N LYS A 100 1.93 -16.26 -9.50
CA LYS A 100 0.80 -15.78 -10.32
C LYS A 100 -0.31 -16.81 -10.40
#